data_39ae02f89b8ffb8b5b709204da95a153
#
_entry.id   39ae02f89b8ffb8b5b709204da95a153
#
_cell.length_a   1.000
_cell.length_b   1.000
_cell.length_c   1.000
_cell.angle_alpha   90.00
_cell.angle_beta   90.00
_cell.angle_gamma   90.00
#
_symmetry.space_group_name_H-M   'P 1'
#
loop_
_entity.id
_entity.type
_entity.pdbx_description
1 polymer ?
#
loop_
_entity_poly.entity_id
_entity_poly.type
_entity_poly.pdbx_seq_one_letter_code
_entity_poly.pdbx_strand_id
1 'polypeptide(L)'
;MLLLTLIFTWYVLSKKYYNSKQEKVLFKAQKELELKELESSQKIIKLNNDKLRSDIESKNRELATSTMSIIKKNEFLNSIKNELLESKEKDFSKVVKIIDKNLNNTDDWKLFQEAFNNADRKFLDKLKEKHPGLTPNDLRLCAYLRLNLSSKEIAPLLNISPRSVEVKRYRLRKKMALAHDANLTNYILEL
;
A
#
# COMPACT_ATOMS: atom_id res chain seq x y z
N MET A 1 26.61 -42.66 68.50
CA MET A 1 26.05 -43.10 67.22
C MET A 1 24.81 -42.23 66.81
N LEU A 2 23.73 -42.18 67.65
CA LEU A 2 22.47 -41.48 67.35
C LEU A 2 22.65 -39.96 67.10
N LEU A 3 23.54 -39.24 67.80
CA LEU A 3 23.80 -37.85 67.62
C LEU A 3 24.43 -37.53 66.25
N LEU A 4 25.32 -38.32 65.74
CA LEU A 4 25.98 -38.18 64.45
C LEU A 4 24.97 -38.38 63.27
N THR A 5 24.04 -39.30 63.43
CA THR A 5 22.99 -39.49 62.39
C THR A 5 22.00 -38.35 62.36
N LEU A 6 21.66 -37.73 63.49
CA LEU A 6 20.80 -36.53 63.54
C LEU A 6 21.47 -35.31 62.90
N ILE A 7 22.79 -35.07 63.14
CA ILE A 7 23.57 -33.99 62.54
C ILE A 7 23.65 -34.21 61.01
N PHE A 8 23.91 -35.43 60.57
CA PHE A 8 24.01 -35.73 59.14
C PHE A 8 22.63 -35.55 58.42
N THR A 9 21.52 -36.02 59.00
CA THR A 9 20.19 -35.80 58.42
C THR A 9 19.82 -34.32 58.37
N TRP A 10 20.12 -33.54 59.40
CA TRP A 10 19.93 -32.10 59.43
C TRP A 10 20.75 -31.39 58.36
N TYR A 11 22.04 -31.78 58.16
CA TYR A 11 22.90 -31.26 57.12
C TYR A 11 22.33 -31.51 55.70
N VAL A 12 21.89 -32.75 55.45
CA VAL A 12 21.30 -33.13 54.14
C VAL A 12 20.02 -32.37 53.86
N LEU A 13 19.14 -32.25 54.84
CA LEU A 13 17.89 -31.50 54.72
C LEU A 13 18.12 -29.97 54.51
N SER A 14 19.06 -29.41 55.26
CA SER A 14 19.47 -28.02 55.14
C SER A 14 20.05 -27.73 53.73
N LYS A 15 20.90 -28.60 53.25
CA LYS A 15 21.49 -28.49 51.90
C LYS A 15 20.42 -28.60 50.82
N LYS A 16 19.49 -29.53 50.96
CA LYS A 16 18.37 -29.66 50.00
C LYS A 16 17.45 -28.46 50.03
N TYR A 17 17.18 -27.90 51.20
CA TYR A 17 16.40 -26.65 51.32
C TYR A 17 17.07 -25.45 50.65
N TYR A 18 18.40 -25.27 50.87
CA TYR A 18 19.19 -24.23 50.26
C TYR A 18 19.21 -24.32 48.74
N ASN A 19 19.47 -25.52 48.21
CA ASN A 19 19.50 -25.76 46.77
C ASN A 19 18.11 -25.46 46.13
N SER A 20 17.04 -25.95 46.72
CA SER A 20 15.67 -25.67 46.24
C SER A 20 15.32 -24.16 46.29
N LYS A 21 15.84 -23.44 47.27
CA LYS A 21 15.64 -21.97 47.34
C LYS A 21 16.43 -21.25 46.24
N GLN A 22 17.66 -21.67 45.99
CA GLN A 22 18.48 -21.09 44.88
C GLN A 22 17.87 -21.36 43.49
N GLU A 23 17.41 -22.61 43.24
CA GLU A 23 16.71 -22.94 41.99
C GLU A 23 15.48 -22.08 41.77
N LYS A 24 14.67 -21.83 42.78
CA LYS A 24 13.49 -20.96 42.70
C LYS A 24 13.85 -19.50 42.40
N VAL A 25 14.95 -18.99 42.96
CA VAL A 25 15.43 -17.65 42.70
C VAL A 25 15.93 -17.51 41.26
N LEU A 26 16.75 -18.48 40.81
CA LEU A 26 17.25 -18.56 39.44
C LEU A 26 16.10 -18.64 38.43
N PHE A 27 15.13 -19.52 38.68
CA PHE A 27 13.95 -19.66 37.82
C PHE A 27 13.14 -18.37 37.71
N LYS A 28 12.95 -17.68 38.85
CA LYS A 28 12.27 -16.37 38.84
C LYS A 28 13.04 -15.32 38.06
N ALA A 29 14.35 -15.23 38.24
CA ALA A 29 15.21 -14.29 37.53
C ALA A 29 15.23 -14.55 36.02
N GLN A 30 15.30 -15.83 35.63
CA GLN A 30 15.26 -16.23 34.23
C GLN A 30 13.91 -15.87 33.57
N LYS A 31 12.80 -16.13 34.27
CA LYS A 31 11.46 -15.79 33.79
C LYS A 31 11.26 -14.27 33.66
N GLU A 32 11.81 -13.50 34.60
CA GLU A 32 11.78 -12.02 34.52
C GLU A 32 12.60 -11.49 33.33
N LEU A 33 13.75 -12.09 33.06
CA LEU A 33 14.58 -11.75 31.89
C LEU A 33 13.84 -12.04 30.58
N GLU A 34 13.26 -13.23 30.46
CA GLU A 34 12.47 -13.64 29.29
C GLU A 34 11.28 -12.68 29.04
N LEU A 35 10.62 -12.26 30.12
CA LEU A 35 9.51 -11.32 30.04
C LEU A 35 9.97 -9.94 29.54
N LYS A 36 11.12 -9.44 30.02
CA LYS A 36 11.72 -8.17 29.56
C LYS A 36 12.16 -8.25 28.09
N GLU A 37 12.72 -9.38 27.67
CA GLU A 37 13.09 -9.61 26.27
C GLU A 37 11.85 -9.61 25.36
N LEU A 38 10.78 -10.26 25.80
CA LEU A 38 9.51 -10.28 25.07
C LEU A 38 8.90 -8.86 24.96
N GLU A 39 8.85 -8.11 26.05
CA GLU A 39 8.36 -6.72 26.06
C GLU A 39 9.19 -5.82 25.14
N SER A 40 10.53 -5.95 25.18
CA SER A 40 11.40 -5.17 24.31
C SER A 40 11.18 -5.51 22.83
N SER A 41 11.04 -6.78 22.51
CA SER A 41 10.76 -7.26 21.16
C SER A 41 9.40 -6.76 20.66
N GLN A 42 8.36 -6.81 21.47
CA GLN A 42 7.05 -6.26 21.14
C GLN A 42 7.10 -4.74 20.89
N LYS A 43 7.87 -4.01 21.70
CA LYS A 43 8.08 -2.58 21.52
C LYS A 43 8.80 -2.24 20.20
N ILE A 44 9.82 -3.02 19.83
CA ILE A 44 10.52 -2.87 18.56
C ILE A 44 9.58 -3.13 17.37
N ILE A 45 8.78 -4.19 17.43
CA ILE A 45 7.80 -4.53 16.40
C ILE A 45 6.79 -3.39 16.23
N LYS A 46 6.28 -2.85 17.34
CA LYS A 46 5.33 -1.72 17.31
C LYS A 46 5.97 -0.48 16.67
N LEU A 47 7.16 -0.10 17.09
CA LEU A 47 7.88 1.06 16.52
C LEU A 47 8.15 0.89 15.01
N ASN A 48 8.53 -0.31 14.58
CA ASN A 48 8.75 -0.60 13.16
C ASN A 48 7.45 -0.53 12.36
N ASN A 49 6.33 -1.01 12.91
CA ASN A 49 5.02 -0.90 12.28
C ASN A 49 4.56 0.56 12.17
N ASP A 50 4.74 1.36 13.23
CA ASP A 50 4.38 2.78 13.23
C ASP A 50 5.23 3.56 12.21
N LYS A 51 6.53 3.27 12.14
CA LYS A 51 7.43 3.85 11.13
C LYS A 51 7.00 3.48 9.71
N LEU A 52 6.76 2.19 9.46
CA LEU A 52 6.33 1.71 8.14
C LEU A 52 5.01 2.36 7.71
N ARG A 53 4.07 2.52 8.63
CA ARG A 53 2.80 3.22 8.37
C ARG A 53 3.02 4.67 7.99
N SER A 54 3.88 5.39 8.71
CA SER A 54 4.25 6.78 8.40
C SER A 54 4.92 6.90 7.03
N ASP A 55 5.82 5.98 6.68
CA ASP A 55 6.50 5.95 5.38
C ASP A 55 5.51 5.70 4.23
N ILE A 56 4.54 4.78 4.41
CA ILE A 56 3.47 4.54 3.45
C ILE A 56 2.60 5.79 3.26
N GLU A 57 2.19 6.45 4.34
CA GLU A 57 1.40 7.68 4.27
C GLU A 57 2.15 8.81 3.57
N SER A 58 3.46 8.94 3.81
CA SER A 58 4.31 9.92 3.12
C SER A 58 4.39 9.64 1.63
N LYS A 59 4.61 8.38 1.24
CA LYS A 59 4.67 7.98 -0.17
C LYS A 59 3.33 8.15 -0.88
N ASN A 60 2.23 7.85 -0.21
CA ASN A 60 0.90 8.09 -0.76
C ASN A 60 0.61 9.58 -0.99
N ARG A 61 1.07 10.48 -0.09
CA ARG A 61 0.97 11.94 -0.30
C ARG A 61 1.81 12.42 -1.48
N GLU A 62 3.05 11.93 -1.59
CA GLU A 62 3.94 12.24 -2.73
C GLU A 62 3.31 11.82 -4.06
N LEU A 63 2.77 10.60 -4.11
CA LEU A 63 2.09 10.06 -5.28
C LEU A 63 0.82 10.85 -5.63
N ALA A 64 0.01 11.21 -4.64
CA ALA A 64 -1.18 12.03 -4.84
C ALA A 64 -0.82 13.42 -5.41
N THR A 65 0.24 14.06 -4.90
CA THR A 65 0.72 15.35 -5.40
C THR A 65 1.20 15.26 -6.85
N SER A 66 1.96 14.22 -7.18
CA SER A 66 2.41 13.96 -8.56
C SER A 66 1.22 13.73 -9.50
N THR A 67 0.25 12.93 -9.07
CA THR A 67 -0.98 12.66 -9.83
C THR A 67 -1.78 13.93 -10.09
N MET A 68 -1.96 14.77 -9.07
CA MET A 68 -2.64 16.08 -9.21
C MET A 68 -1.90 17.03 -10.17
N SER A 69 -0.57 17.01 -10.19
CA SER A 69 0.22 17.78 -11.16
C SER A 69 -0.06 17.34 -12.60
N ILE A 70 -0.13 16.04 -12.84
CA ILE A 70 -0.46 15.48 -14.17
C ILE A 70 -1.90 15.86 -14.56
N ILE A 71 -2.86 15.78 -13.65
CA ILE A 71 -4.25 16.20 -13.89
C ILE A 71 -4.30 17.66 -14.33
N LYS A 72 -3.69 18.56 -13.56
CA LYS A 72 -3.66 20.02 -13.88
C LYS A 72 -2.99 20.29 -15.22
N LYS A 73 -1.87 19.61 -15.53
CA LYS A 73 -1.22 19.73 -16.84
C LYS A 73 -2.16 19.32 -17.98
N ASN A 74 -2.87 18.19 -17.82
CA ASN A 74 -3.78 17.69 -18.84
C ASN A 74 -5.02 18.57 -19.01
N GLU A 75 -5.59 19.10 -17.91
CA GLU A 75 -6.69 20.08 -17.96
C GLU A 75 -6.27 21.36 -18.68
N PHE A 76 -5.08 21.88 -18.39
CA PHE A 76 -4.52 23.06 -19.05
C PHE A 76 -4.31 22.82 -20.55
N LEU A 77 -3.75 21.68 -20.95
CA LEU A 77 -3.57 21.35 -22.36
C LEU A 77 -4.91 21.17 -23.08
N ASN A 78 -5.92 20.58 -22.42
CA ASN A 78 -7.26 20.48 -22.99
C ASN A 78 -7.95 21.83 -23.14
N SER A 79 -7.78 22.78 -22.20
CA SER A 79 -8.33 24.13 -22.33
C SER A 79 -7.73 24.87 -23.52
N ILE A 80 -6.40 24.82 -23.68
CA ILE A 80 -5.71 25.41 -24.84
C ILE A 80 -6.20 24.78 -26.15
N LYS A 81 -6.33 23.45 -26.20
CA LYS A 81 -6.83 22.75 -27.38
C LYS A 81 -8.22 23.24 -27.77
N ASN A 82 -9.14 23.32 -26.80
CA ASN A 82 -10.51 23.77 -27.04
C ASN A 82 -10.55 25.21 -27.56
N GLU A 83 -9.77 26.13 -26.97
CA GLU A 83 -9.67 27.50 -27.40
C GLU A 83 -9.12 27.64 -28.84
N LEU A 84 -8.12 26.81 -29.20
CA LEU A 84 -7.59 26.74 -30.55
C LEU A 84 -8.60 26.20 -31.58
N LEU A 85 -9.46 25.26 -31.18
CA LEU A 85 -10.51 24.71 -32.06
C LEU A 85 -11.67 25.67 -32.28
N GLU A 86 -11.94 26.55 -31.30
CA GLU A 86 -13.00 27.56 -31.38
C GLU A 86 -12.56 28.81 -32.17
N SER A 87 -11.25 29.02 -32.34
CA SER A 87 -10.73 30.19 -33.07
C SER A 87 -10.91 30.04 -34.58
N LYS A 88 -11.50 31.05 -35.22
CA LYS A 88 -11.87 31.03 -36.65
C LYS A 88 -10.74 31.45 -37.58
N GLU A 89 -9.60 31.90 -37.08
CA GLU A 89 -8.66 32.69 -37.89
C GLU A 89 -7.43 32.00 -38.47
N LYS A 90 -7.08 30.78 -38.01
CA LYS A 90 -5.87 30.04 -38.51
C LYS A 90 -6.01 28.54 -38.43
N ASP A 91 -5.31 27.82 -39.33
CA ASP A 91 -5.15 26.38 -39.28
C ASP A 91 -4.22 25.97 -38.10
N PHE A 92 -4.79 25.71 -36.93
CA PHE A 92 -4.08 25.23 -35.76
C PHE A 92 -3.96 23.72 -35.71
N SER A 93 -4.27 23.01 -36.78
CA SER A 93 -4.28 21.52 -36.83
C SER A 93 -2.97 20.88 -36.37
N LYS A 94 -1.82 21.53 -36.67
CA LYS A 94 -0.51 21.06 -36.21
C LYS A 94 -0.34 21.22 -34.69
N VAL A 95 -0.79 22.34 -34.14
CA VAL A 95 -0.70 22.63 -32.70
C VAL A 95 -1.62 21.66 -31.92
N VAL A 96 -2.84 21.46 -32.40
CA VAL A 96 -3.77 20.49 -31.81
C VAL A 96 -3.19 19.07 -31.80
N LYS A 97 -2.53 18.63 -32.91
CA LYS A 97 -1.85 17.32 -32.96
C LYS A 97 -0.70 17.21 -31.93
N ILE A 98 0.06 18.29 -31.72
CA ILE A 98 1.13 18.33 -30.71
C ILE A 98 0.53 18.19 -29.30
N ILE A 99 -0.56 18.91 -29.02
CA ILE A 99 -1.28 18.82 -27.76
C ILE A 99 -1.82 17.41 -27.54
N ASP A 100 -2.48 16.81 -28.53
CA ASP A 100 -2.99 15.44 -28.45
C ASP A 100 -1.88 14.42 -28.18
N LYS A 101 -0.71 14.59 -28.80
CA LYS A 101 0.47 13.76 -28.54
C LYS A 101 0.93 13.88 -27.09
N ASN A 102 0.94 15.07 -26.50
CA ASN A 102 1.34 15.30 -25.12
C ASN A 102 0.29 14.79 -24.12
N LEU A 103 -1.00 14.88 -24.43
CA LEU A 103 -2.07 14.33 -23.60
C LEU A 103 -2.08 12.80 -23.55
N ASN A 104 -1.62 12.14 -24.62
CA ASN A 104 -1.54 10.69 -24.71
C ASN A 104 -0.17 10.14 -24.29
N ASN A 105 0.64 10.92 -23.58
CA ASN A 105 2.02 10.58 -23.29
C ASN A 105 2.15 9.33 -22.40
N THR A 106 2.76 8.28 -22.95
CA THR A 106 3.09 7.03 -22.25
C THR A 106 4.14 7.24 -21.17
N ASP A 107 4.90 8.33 -21.22
CA ASP A 107 5.97 8.62 -20.25
C ASP A 107 5.39 9.05 -18.88
N ASP A 108 4.29 9.81 -18.88
CA ASP A 108 3.56 10.15 -17.65
C ASP A 108 3.06 8.87 -16.94
N TRP A 109 2.62 7.86 -17.69
CA TRP A 109 2.22 6.58 -17.11
C TRP A 109 3.41 5.79 -16.56
N LYS A 110 4.55 5.77 -17.23
CA LYS A 110 5.75 5.08 -16.74
C LYS A 110 6.24 5.68 -15.42
N LEU A 111 6.36 7.02 -15.36
CA LEU A 111 6.73 7.74 -14.14
C LEU A 111 5.77 7.44 -12.99
N PHE A 112 4.45 7.50 -13.27
CA PHE A 112 3.43 7.15 -12.30
C PHE A 112 3.56 5.69 -11.85
N GLN A 113 3.76 4.75 -12.78
CA GLN A 113 3.89 3.33 -12.48
C GLN A 113 5.11 3.03 -11.61
N GLU A 114 6.25 3.67 -11.87
CA GLU A 114 7.46 3.54 -11.05
C GLU A 114 7.20 4.04 -9.64
N ALA A 115 6.61 5.24 -9.47
CA ALA A 115 6.27 5.80 -8.18
C ALA A 115 5.23 4.91 -7.44
N PHE A 116 4.21 4.43 -8.15
CA PHE A 116 3.19 3.55 -7.62
C PHE A 116 3.76 2.19 -7.18
N ASN A 117 4.63 1.58 -7.98
CA ASN A 117 5.30 0.32 -7.65
C ASN A 117 6.21 0.47 -6.43
N ASN A 118 6.81 1.63 -6.21
CA ASN A 118 7.60 1.90 -5.02
C ASN A 118 6.74 2.03 -3.76
N ALA A 119 5.51 2.53 -3.90
CA ALA A 119 4.55 2.70 -2.81
C ALA A 119 3.76 1.42 -2.48
N ASP A 120 3.35 0.66 -3.50
CA ASP A 120 2.56 -0.59 -3.35
C ASP A 120 3.04 -1.67 -4.33
N ARG A 121 4.25 -2.16 -4.07
CA ARG A 121 4.99 -3.08 -4.95
C ARG A 121 4.25 -4.39 -5.26
N LYS A 122 3.45 -4.86 -4.32
CA LYS A 122 2.79 -6.17 -4.43
C LYS A 122 1.40 -6.10 -5.08
N PHE A 123 0.82 -4.92 -5.18
CA PHE A 123 -0.57 -4.78 -5.64
C PHE A 123 -0.76 -5.21 -7.09
N LEU A 124 0.04 -4.67 -8.03
CA LEU A 124 -0.10 -5.00 -9.45
C LEU A 124 0.23 -6.47 -9.74
N ASP A 125 1.17 -7.05 -9.00
CA ASP A 125 1.54 -8.46 -9.16
C ASP A 125 0.42 -9.38 -8.65
N LYS A 126 -0.12 -9.13 -7.47
CA LYS A 126 -1.30 -9.81 -6.93
C LYS A 126 -2.52 -9.68 -7.85
N LEU A 127 -2.70 -8.50 -8.43
CA LEU A 127 -3.82 -8.24 -9.34
C LEU A 127 -3.70 -9.06 -10.62
N LYS A 128 -2.50 -9.15 -11.21
CA LYS A 128 -2.23 -9.98 -12.39
C LYS A 128 -2.38 -11.47 -12.09
N GLU A 129 -1.94 -11.91 -10.93
CA GLU A 129 -2.07 -13.30 -10.48
C GLU A 129 -3.53 -13.71 -10.34
N LYS A 130 -4.34 -12.87 -9.68
CA LYS A 130 -5.78 -13.14 -9.48
C LYS A 130 -6.61 -12.95 -10.75
N HIS A 131 -6.20 -12.03 -11.64
CA HIS A 131 -6.95 -11.66 -12.84
C HIS A 131 -6.04 -11.58 -14.07
N PRO A 132 -5.55 -12.72 -14.59
CA PRO A 132 -4.58 -12.75 -15.70
C PRO A 132 -5.13 -12.20 -17.02
N GLY A 133 -6.45 -12.06 -17.16
CA GLY A 133 -7.10 -11.50 -18.35
C GLY A 133 -7.12 -9.96 -18.42
N LEU A 134 -6.51 -9.25 -17.47
CA LEU A 134 -6.49 -7.79 -17.47
C LEU A 134 -5.45 -7.25 -18.46
N THR A 135 -5.88 -6.26 -19.25
CA THR A 135 -4.99 -5.53 -20.16
C THR A 135 -4.17 -4.46 -19.41
N PRO A 136 -3.07 -3.93 -20.00
CA PRO A 136 -2.32 -2.82 -19.41
C PRO A 136 -3.20 -1.61 -19.04
N ASN A 137 -4.20 -1.29 -19.87
CA ASN A 137 -5.15 -0.21 -19.57
C ASN A 137 -6.10 -0.54 -18.40
N ASP A 138 -6.46 -1.81 -18.21
CA ASP A 138 -7.23 -2.24 -17.06
C ASP A 138 -6.41 -2.12 -15.77
N LEU A 139 -5.13 -2.52 -15.82
CA LEU A 139 -4.18 -2.37 -14.70
C LEU A 139 -3.96 -0.91 -14.32
N ARG A 140 -3.86 -0.03 -15.32
CA ARG A 140 -3.78 1.42 -15.12
C ARG A 140 -4.99 1.97 -14.38
N LEU A 141 -6.20 1.55 -14.81
CA LEU A 141 -7.44 1.93 -14.11
C LEU A 141 -7.47 1.41 -12.68
N CYS A 142 -7.04 0.16 -12.44
CA CYS A 142 -6.95 -0.41 -11.09
C CYS A 142 -5.99 0.38 -10.19
N ALA A 143 -4.83 0.83 -10.69
CA ALA A 143 -3.90 1.63 -9.93
C ALA A 143 -4.51 2.96 -9.50
N TYR A 144 -5.27 3.62 -10.37
CA TYR A 144 -5.99 4.86 -10.01
C TYR A 144 -7.12 4.61 -8.99
N LEU A 145 -7.83 3.48 -9.11
CA LEU A 145 -8.84 3.08 -8.12
C LEU A 145 -8.21 2.73 -6.76
N ARG A 146 -7.01 2.15 -6.75
CA ARG A 146 -6.24 1.89 -5.53
C ARG A 146 -5.86 3.17 -4.77
N LEU A 147 -5.69 4.28 -5.49
CA LEU A 147 -5.51 5.62 -4.92
C LEU A 147 -6.84 6.27 -4.51
N ASN A 148 -7.95 5.53 -4.57
CA ASN A 148 -9.29 6.00 -4.27
C ASN A 148 -9.74 7.22 -5.12
N LEU A 149 -9.24 7.34 -6.36
CA LEU A 149 -9.63 8.42 -7.26
C LEU A 149 -11.03 8.19 -7.80
N SER A 150 -11.82 9.25 -7.83
CA SER A 150 -13.15 9.28 -8.45
C SER A 150 -13.07 9.21 -9.98
N SER A 151 -14.17 8.88 -10.64
CA SER A 151 -14.24 8.87 -12.11
C SER A 151 -13.99 10.25 -12.73
N LYS A 152 -14.29 11.34 -12.03
CA LYS A 152 -13.98 12.70 -12.46
C LYS A 152 -12.47 12.98 -12.44
N GLU A 153 -11.76 12.49 -11.43
CA GLU A 153 -10.30 12.63 -11.31
C GLU A 153 -9.55 11.68 -12.24
N ILE A 154 -10.08 10.48 -12.50
CA ILE A 154 -9.48 9.53 -13.45
C ILE A 154 -9.63 9.98 -14.91
N ALA A 155 -10.73 10.66 -15.25
CA ALA A 155 -11.04 11.08 -16.61
C ALA A 155 -9.89 11.84 -17.28
N PRO A 156 -9.33 12.92 -16.71
CA PRO A 156 -8.20 13.63 -17.29
C PRO A 156 -6.91 12.80 -17.35
N LEU A 157 -6.69 11.86 -16.44
CA LEU A 157 -5.52 10.98 -16.45
C LEU A 157 -5.55 9.95 -17.60
N LEU A 158 -6.74 9.60 -18.04
CA LEU A 158 -6.96 8.69 -19.17
C LEU A 158 -7.31 9.44 -20.46
N ASN A 159 -7.41 10.78 -20.41
CA ASN A 159 -7.87 11.63 -21.52
C ASN A 159 -9.21 11.18 -22.13
N ILE A 160 -10.17 10.89 -21.27
CA ILE A 160 -11.54 10.47 -21.65
C ILE A 160 -12.58 11.18 -20.77
N SER A 161 -13.86 11.08 -21.15
CA SER A 161 -14.94 11.63 -20.33
C SER A 161 -15.16 10.83 -19.03
N PRO A 162 -15.67 11.45 -17.94
CA PRO A 162 -16.06 10.73 -16.71
C PRO A 162 -17.05 9.58 -16.98
N ARG A 163 -17.97 9.78 -17.91
CA ARG A 163 -18.91 8.73 -18.34
C ARG A 163 -18.17 7.53 -18.97
N SER A 164 -17.14 7.79 -19.76
CA SER A 164 -16.29 6.73 -20.34
C SER A 164 -15.51 5.97 -19.27
N VAL A 165 -15.08 6.66 -18.20
CA VAL A 165 -14.46 5.98 -17.04
C VAL A 165 -15.48 5.04 -16.38
N GLU A 166 -16.73 5.46 -16.16
CA GLU A 166 -17.76 4.58 -15.58
C GLU A 166 -18.02 3.35 -16.45
N VAL A 167 -18.06 3.49 -17.76
CA VAL A 167 -18.18 2.35 -18.68
C VAL A 167 -16.96 1.41 -18.55
N LYS A 168 -15.75 1.95 -18.43
CA LYS A 168 -14.54 1.14 -18.19
C LYS A 168 -14.59 0.42 -16.84
N ARG A 169 -15.03 1.07 -15.77
CA ARG A 169 -15.22 0.47 -14.43
C ARG A 169 -16.23 -0.69 -14.50
N TYR A 170 -17.34 -0.52 -15.18
CA TYR A 170 -18.33 -1.57 -15.38
C TYR A 170 -17.75 -2.78 -16.13
N ARG A 171 -17.01 -2.54 -17.23
CA ARG A 171 -16.35 -3.61 -18.00
C ARG A 171 -15.26 -4.32 -17.17
N LEU A 172 -14.50 -3.56 -16.39
CA LEU A 172 -13.46 -4.08 -15.50
C LEU A 172 -14.07 -5.00 -14.44
N ARG A 173 -15.18 -4.59 -13.79
CA ARG A 173 -15.91 -5.42 -12.84
C ARG A 173 -16.35 -6.76 -13.46
N LYS A 174 -16.88 -6.74 -14.69
CA LYS A 174 -17.24 -7.95 -15.42
C LYS A 174 -16.04 -8.85 -15.73
N LYS A 175 -14.92 -8.27 -16.17
CA LYS A 175 -13.67 -9.00 -16.42
C LYS A 175 -13.12 -9.69 -15.19
N MET A 176 -13.26 -9.06 -14.03
CA MET A 176 -12.83 -9.62 -12.74
C MET A 176 -13.87 -10.62 -12.17
N ALA A 177 -14.95 -10.89 -12.87
CA ALA A 177 -16.04 -11.78 -12.42
C ALA A 177 -16.60 -11.41 -11.03
N LEU A 178 -16.61 -10.11 -10.69
CA LEU A 178 -17.17 -9.64 -9.43
C LEU A 178 -18.69 -9.72 -9.45
N ALA A 179 -19.29 -10.09 -8.32
CA ALA A 179 -20.74 -10.13 -8.12
C ALA A 179 -21.39 -8.77 -8.40
N HIS A 180 -22.69 -8.78 -8.71
CA HIS A 180 -23.40 -7.57 -9.12
C HIS A 180 -23.43 -6.49 -8.03
N ASP A 181 -23.51 -6.89 -6.79
CA ASP A 181 -23.53 -6.08 -5.57
C ASP A 181 -22.14 -5.68 -5.05
N ALA A 182 -21.06 -6.31 -5.57
CA ALA A 182 -19.71 -6.01 -5.16
C ALA A 182 -19.26 -4.63 -5.65
N ASN A 183 -18.77 -3.80 -4.72
CA ASN A 183 -18.17 -2.52 -5.05
C ASN A 183 -16.75 -2.72 -5.58
N LEU A 184 -16.50 -2.34 -6.84
CA LEU A 184 -15.20 -2.46 -7.48
C LEU A 184 -14.09 -1.73 -6.72
N THR A 185 -14.35 -0.51 -6.25
CA THR A 185 -13.35 0.29 -5.52
C THR A 185 -12.97 -0.38 -4.21
N ASN A 186 -13.95 -0.85 -3.43
CA ASN A 186 -13.68 -1.56 -2.17
C ASN A 186 -12.86 -2.84 -2.43
N TYR A 187 -13.25 -3.63 -3.44
CA TYR A 187 -12.49 -4.81 -3.83
C TYR A 187 -11.02 -4.50 -4.16
N ILE A 188 -10.78 -3.42 -4.90
CA ILE A 188 -9.43 -2.96 -5.25
C ILE A 188 -8.65 -2.45 -4.02
N LEU A 189 -9.33 -1.80 -3.08
CA LEU A 189 -8.71 -1.30 -1.84
C LEU A 189 -8.34 -2.43 -0.85
N GLU A 190 -9.02 -3.57 -0.92
CA GLU A 190 -8.78 -4.74 -0.06
C GLU A 190 -7.73 -5.73 -0.61
N LEU A 191 -7.34 -5.58 -1.87
CA LEU A 191 -6.33 -6.42 -2.54
C LEU A 191 -4.91 -6.16 -1.99
#